data_949e110a823ce8e186592f5c084d5096
#
_entry.id   949e110a823ce8e186592f5c084d5096
#
_cell.length_a   1.000
_cell.length_b   1.000
_cell.length_c   1.000
_cell.angle_alpha   90.00
_cell.angle_beta   90.00
_cell.angle_gamma   90.00
#
_symmetry.space_group_name_H-M   'P 1'
#
loop_
_entity.id
_entity.type
_entity.pdbx_description
1 polymer ?
#
loop_
_entity_poly.entity_id
_entity_poly.type
_entity_poly.pdbx_seq_one_letter_code
_entity_poly.pdbx_strand_id
1 'polypeptide(L)'
;MQKENREIDKTHLSIEQAEERGFLHRDYIAHCLRWSHIVKHLGKGQAYKTAKILDIGCGKETPLIKTLYTMRMTPEVYVGVDFNKPTHQEIHDKIYDKMGGGNFELIWNCDASIKYRFANLDFYPTLITCFEVLEHVTPEKVIGILTNIKSVSNSKTDIFISTPCFNGKAAANHINEMTYEEMKEIFLLEKFELVNHWGTFASQKDIEPVLYETGPNDLTIAYQYLKDYYDSNLLSVLFAPLYPRYSRNCLWHLRKI
;
A
#
# COMPACT_ATOMS: atom_id res chain seq x y z
N MET A 1 -19.26 -25.63 -7.73
CA MET A 1 -19.45 -24.48 -6.82
C MET A 1 -18.32 -23.53 -7.10
N GLN A 2 -18.58 -22.48 -7.86
CA GLN A 2 -17.62 -21.39 -8.06
C GLN A 2 -17.44 -20.71 -6.69
N LYS A 3 -16.19 -20.67 -6.22
CA LYS A 3 -15.84 -19.82 -5.08
C LYS A 3 -16.13 -18.38 -5.53
N GLU A 4 -17.18 -17.78 -4.99
CA GLU A 4 -17.41 -16.35 -5.10
C GLU A 4 -16.11 -15.64 -4.72
N ASN A 5 -15.65 -14.81 -5.62
CA ASN A 5 -14.49 -13.97 -5.43
C ASN A 5 -14.76 -13.10 -4.20
N ARG A 6 -14.21 -13.46 -3.05
CA ARG A 6 -14.25 -12.65 -1.84
C ARG A 6 -13.22 -11.51 -1.93
N GLU A 7 -13.23 -10.81 -3.02
CA GLU A 7 -12.72 -9.45 -3.06
C GLU A 7 -13.79 -8.54 -2.40
N ILE A 8 -13.97 -8.71 -1.12
CA ILE A 8 -14.53 -7.65 -0.32
C ILE A 8 -13.53 -6.52 -0.48
N ASP A 9 -13.93 -5.46 -1.16
CA ASP A 9 -13.16 -4.25 -1.24
C ASP A 9 -12.98 -3.70 0.18
N LYS A 10 -11.89 -4.14 0.81
CA LYS A 10 -11.55 -3.76 2.19
C LYS A 10 -11.21 -2.27 2.31
N THR A 11 -11.16 -1.58 1.18
CA THR A 11 -10.86 -0.16 1.12
C THR A 11 -12.13 0.70 1.26
N HIS A 12 -13.29 0.08 1.14
CA HIS A 12 -14.58 0.75 1.26
C HIS A 12 -15.19 0.48 2.63
N LEU A 13 -15.07 1.45 3.52
CA LEU A 13 -15.78 1.43 4.80
C LEU A 13 -17.21 1.86 4.56
N SER A 14 -18.16 0.94 4.51
CA SER A 14 -19.56 1.28 4.54
C SER A 14 -20.05 1.40 6.00
N ILE A 15 -21.00 2.28 6.22
CA ILE A 15 -21.66 2.43 7.54
C ILE A 15 -22.31 1.11 7.94
N GLU A 16 -22.93 0.40 6.99
CA GLU A 16 -23.57 -0.89 7.21
C GLU A 16 -22.55 -1.94 7.70
N GLN A 17 -21.35 -1.98 7.13
CA GLN A 17 -20.30 -2.89 7.58
C GLN A 17 -19.80 -2.55 8.98
N ALA A 18 -19.72 -1.26 9.32
CA ALA A 18 -19.33 -0.84 10.67
C ALA A 18 -20.44 -1.17 11.68
N GLU A 19 -21.71 -0.96 11.32
CA GLU A 19 -22.87 -1.32 12.14
C GLU A 19 -23.00 -2.83 12.34
N GLU A 20 -22.86 -3.62 11.27
CA GLU A 20 -22.91 -5.07 11.32
C GLU A 20 -21.84 -5.69 12.21
N ARG A 21 -20.65 -5.09 12.23
CA ARG A 21 -19.51 -5.56 13.04
C ARG A 21 -19.48 -4.95 14.44
N GLY A 22 -20.22 -3.89 14.67
CA GLY A 22 -20.28 -3.18 15.94
C GLY A 22 -19.01 -2.38 16.29
N PHE A 23 -18.00 -2.33 15.38
CA PHE A 23 -16.76 -1.57 15.58
C PHE A 23 -15.99 -1.40 14.26
N LEU A 24 -15.10 -0.40 14.23
CA LEU A 24 -14.18 -0.21 13.10
C LEU A 24 -13.14 -1.32 13.08
N HIS A 25 -13.17 -2.16 12.05
CA HIS A 25 -12.25 -3.28 11.94
C HIS A 25 -10.81 -2.80 11.71
N ARG A 26 -9.85 -3.38 12.42
CA ARG A 26 -8.42 -3.05 12.36
C ARG A 26 -7.84 -3.07 10.93
N ASP A 27 -8.35 -3.94 10.04
CA ASP A 27 -7.88 -4.04 8.66
C ASP A 27 -8.11 -2.72 7.89
N TYR A 28 -9.20 -2.00 8.17
CA TYR A 28 -9.44 -0.69 7.56
C TYR A 28 -8.39 0.34 7.97
N ILE A 29 -7.99 0.33 9.24
CA ILE A 29 -6.94 1.23 9.73
C ILE A 29 -5.64 0.93 9.02
N ALA A 30 -5.27 -0.35 8.90
CA ALA A 30 -4.07 -0.79 8.21
C ALA A 30 -4.07 -0.38 6.72
N HIS A 31 -5.21 -0.53 6.02
CA HIS A 31 -5.35 -0.08 4.65
C HIS A 31 -5.28 1.45 4.53
N CYS A 32 -5.99 2.18 5.38
CA CYS A 32 -5.97 3.64 5.37
C CYS A 32 -4.59 4.22 5.67
N LEU A 33 -3.76 3.55 6.48
CA LEU A 33 -2.43 4.01 6.82
C LEU A 33 -1.56 4.26 5.59
N ARG A 34 -1.62 3.39 4.59
CA ARG A 34 -0.84 3.53 3.34
C ARG A 34 -1.20 4.79 2.58
N TRP A 35 -2.49 5.03 2.35
CA TRP A 35 -2.95 6.22 1.63
C TRP A 35 -2.75 7.50 2.43
N SER A 36 -3.03 7.48 3.73
CA SER A 36 -2.77 8.64 4.59
C SER A 36 -1.28 8.95 4.68
N HIS A 37 -0.41 7.94 4.60
CA HIS A 37 1.03 8.15 4.52
C HIS A 37 1.43 8.88 3.24
N ILE A 38 0.88 8.49 2.08
CA ILE A 38 1.11 9.18 0.80
C ILE A 38 0.56 10.61 0.84
N VAL A 39 -0.65 10.81 1.37
CA VAL A 39 -1.22 12.15 1.58
C VAL A 39 -0.29 13.02 2.42
N LYS A 40 0.21 12.48 3.54
CA LYS A 40 1.15 13.19 4.42
C LYS A 40 2.49 13.47 3.71
N HIS A 41 2.98 12.54 2.91
CA HIS A 41 4.21 12.71 2.13
C HIS A 41 4.06 13.84 1.10
N LEU A 42 3.02 13.78 0.27
CA LEU A 42 2.73 14.76 -0.77
C LEU A 42 2.28 16.12 -0.23
N GLY A 43 1.72 16.17 0.98
CA GLY A 43 1.30 17.42 1.65
C GLY A 43 2.47 18.30 2.08
N LYS A 44 3.65 17.71 2.32
CA LYS A 44 4.85 18.45 2.70
C LYS A 44 5.26 19.41 1.59
N GLY A 45 5.32 20.71 1.90
CA GLY A 45 5.68 21.74 0.91
C GLY A 45 4.76 21.79 -0.30
N GLN A 46 3.55 21.23 -0.25
CA GLN A 46 2.62 21.12 -1.38
C GLN A 46 3.18 20.34 -2.58
N ALA A 47 4.01 19.32 -2.31
CA ALA A 47 4.66 18.50 -3.35
C ALA A 47 3.64 17.83 -4.31
N TYR A 48 2.38 17.65 -3.87
CA TYR A 48 1.31 17.13 -4.74
C TYR A 48 1.12 17.95 -6.02
N LYS A 49 1.38 19.26 -6.02
CA LYS A 49 1.17 20.15 -7.20
C LYS A 49 2.08 19.82 -8.39
N THR A 50 3.23 19.24 -8.12
CA THR A 50 4.22 18.82 -9.13
C THR A 50 4.39 17.29 -9.16
N ALA A 51 3.53 16.58 -8.43
CA ALA A 51 3.62 15.14 -8.35
C ALA A 51 3.17 14.49 -9.65
N LYS A 52 4.03 13.64 -10.20
CA LYS A 52 3.75 12.73 -11.32
C LYS A 52 3.71 11.33 -10.75
N ILE A 53 2.52 10.78 -10.62
CA ILE A 53 2.25 9.55 -9.90
C ILE A 53 2.04 8.40 -10.87
N LEU A 54 2.75 7.30 -10.64
CA LEU A 54 2.46 5.99 -11.22
C LEU A 54 1.96 5.06 -10.10
N ASP A 55 0.70 4.63 -10.19
CA ASP A 55 0.06 3.76 -9.21
C ASP A 55 -0.13 2.35 -9.79
N ILE A 56 0.73 1.42 -9.37
CA ILE A 56 0.77 0.03 -9.86
C ILE A 56 -0.15 -0.82 -8.99
N GLY A 57 -1.12 -1.50 -9.62
CA GLY A 57 -2.19 -2.18 -8.89
C GLY A 57 -3.14 -1.18 -8.28
N CYS A 58 -3.54 -0.17 -9.05
CA CYS A 58 -4.38 0.93 -8.56
C CYS A 58 -5.78 0.49 -8.09
N GLY A 59 -6.15 -0.76 -8.35
CA GLY A 59 -7.42 -1.35 -7.97
C GLY A 59 -8.61 -0.79 -8.78
N LYS A 60 -9.68 -1.56 -8.84
CA LYS A 60 -10.90 -1.18 -9.57
C LYS A 60 -11.54 0.11 -9.02
N GLU A 61 -11.38 0.34 -7.72
CA GLU A 61 -11.94 1.49 -7.01
C GLU A 61 -10.99 2.70 -6.92
N THR A 62 -9.76 2.55 -7.42
CA THR A 62 -8.74 3.62 -7.43
C THR A 62 -8.62 4.39 -6.11
N PRO A 63 -8.38 3.72 -4.96
CA PRO A 63 -8.48 4.32 -3.64
C PRO A 63 -7.48 5.46 -3.42
N LEU A 64 -6.27 5.37 -3.97
CA LEU A 64 -5.26 6.41 -3.79
C LEU A 64 -5.72 7.74 -4.39
N ILE A 65 -6.12 7.74 -5.67
CA ILE A 65 -6.53 9.00 -6.32
C ILE A 65 -7.82 9.56 -5.73
N LYS A 66 -8.77 8.70 -5.33
CA LYS A 66 -9.96 9.13 -4.58
C LYS A 66 -9.59 9.82 -3.26
N THR A 67 -8.62 9.26 -2.53
CA THR A 67 -8.14 9.84 -1.28
C THR A 67 -7.49 11.19 -1.52
N LEU A 68 -6.59 11.30 -2.50
CA LEU A 68 -5.95 12.55 -2.86
C LEU A 68 -7.00 13.60 -3.26
N TYR A 69 -7.97 13.23 -4.08
CA TYR A 69 -9.06 14.11 -4.47
C TYR A 69 -9.88 14.60 -3.26
N THR A 70 -10.27 13.70 -2.36
CA THR A 70 -11.00 14.04 -1.13
C THR A 70 -10.23 15.04 -0.27
N MET A 71 -8.90 14.91 -0.25
CA MET A 71 -8.00 15.82 0.45
C MET A 71 -7.68 17.10 -0.34
N ARG A 72 -8.31 17.33 -1.49
CA ARG A 72 -8.08 18.46 -2.40
C ARG A 72 -6.63 18.57 -2.88
N MET A 73 -6.00 17.41 -3.06
CA MET A 73 -4.61 17.29 -3.52
C MET A 73 -4.61 16.75 -4.95
N THR A 74 -4.71 17.63 -5.95
CA THR A 74 -4.66 17.25 -7.36
C THR A 74 -3.20 17.15 -7.80
N PRO A 75 -2.69 15.96 -8.20
CA PRO A 75 -1.34 15.81 -8.74
C PRO A 75 -1.25 16.43 -10.14
N GLU A 76 -0.02 16.73 -10.58
CA GLU A 76 0.23 17.18 -11.96
C GLU A 76 -0.13 16.08 -12.97
N VAL A 77 0.26 14.83 -12.67
CA VAL A 77 -0.06 13.66 -13.50
C VAL A 77 -0.40 12.48 -12.58
N TYR A 78 -1.40 11.71 -12.95
CA TYR A 78 -1.68 10.42 -12.33
C TYR A 78 -1.92 9.37 -13.41
N VAL A 79 -1.13 8.29 -13.36
CA VAL A 79 -1.32 7.10 -14.19
C VAL A 79 -1.53 5.91 -13.26
N GLY A 80 -2.72 5.34 -13.28
CA GLY A 80 -3.04 4.09 -12.60
C GLY A 80 -2.98 2.91 -13.55
N VAL A 81 -2.32 1.83 -13.16
CA VAL A 81 -2.28 0.59 -13.94
C VAL A 81 -2.79 -0.58 -13.11
N ASP A 82 -3.63 -1.44 -13.70
CA ASP A 82 -4.12 -2.64 -13.06
C ASP A 82 -4.30 -3.79 -14.05
N PHE A 83 -4.11 -5.02 -13.55
CA PHE A 83 -4.36 -6.22 -14.35
C PHE A 83 -5.85 -6.43 -14.59
N ASN A 84 -6.69 -6.09 -13.62
CA ASN A 84 -8.13 -6.27 -13.68
C ASN A 84 -8.82 -5.00 -14.15
N LYS A 85 -9.74 -5.13 -15.11
CA LYS A 85 -10.61 -4.04 -15.55
C LYS A 85 -11.85 -3.99 -14.65
N PRO A 86 -12.29 -2.81 -14.17
CA PRO A 86 -13.55 -2.69 -13.45
C PRO A 86 -14.73 -3.02 -14.36
N THR A 87 -15.77 -3.59 -13.76
CA THR A 87 -17.03 -3.91 -14.46
C THR A 87 -17.88 -2.67 -14.72
N HIS A 88 -17.68 -1.59 -13.97
CA HIS A 88 -18.45 -0.35 -14.06
C HIS A 88 -17.54 0.83 -14.41
N GLN A 89 -17.76 1.43 -15.56
CA GLN A 89 -17.01 2.57 -16.07
C GLN A 89 -17.37 3.89 -15.36
N GLU A 90 -18.49 3.93 -14.67
CA GLU A 90 -19.01 5.13 -14.01
C GLU A 90 -18.08 5.78 -12.99
N ILE A 91 -17.22 4.97 -12.33
CA ILE A 91 -16.27 5.48 -11.34
C ILE A 91 -15.15 6.24 -12.02
N HIS A 92 -14.67 5.71 -13.14
CA HIS A 92 -13.66 6.35 -13.97
C HIS A 92 -14.12 7.73 -14.45
N ASP A 93 -15.33 7.80 -15.01
CA ASP A 93 -15.86 9.03 -15.59
C ASP A 93 -16.07 10.11 -14.52
N LYS A 94 -16.55 9.73 -13.33
CA LYS A 94 -16.74 10.66 -12.22
C LYS A 94 -15.42 11.25 -11.68
N ILE A 95 -14.35 10.49 -11.67
CA ILE A 95 -13.03 10.97 -11.23
C ILE A 95 -12.40 11.82 -12.33
N TYR A 96 -12.47 11.35 -13.58
CA TYR A 96 -11.94 12.02 -14.75
C TYR A 96 -12.55 13.42 -14.94
N ASP A 97 -13.87 13.52 -14.89
CA ASP A 97 -14.60 14.80 -15.00
C ASP A 97 -14.21 15.79 -13.89
N LYS A 98 -14.05 15.27 -12.66
CA LYS A 98 -13.69 16.10 -11.51
C LYS A 98 -12.24 16.56 -11.48
N MET A 99 -11.33 15.84 -12.12
CA MET A 99 -9.91 16.20 -12.21
C MET A 99 -9.61 17.15 -13.37
N GLY A 100 -10.60 17.58 -14.15
CA GLY A 100 -10.41 18.55 -15.23
C GLY A 100 -9.74 17.97 -16.47
N GLY A 101 -9.77 16.66 -16.67
CA GLY A 101 -9.50 15.91 -17.93
C GLY A 101 -8.03 15.72 -18.20
N GLY A 102 -7.11 16.41 -18.16
CA GLY A 102 -5.86 16.34 -18.94
C GLY A 102 -4.76 15.41 -18.46
N ASN A 103 -4.65 15.13 -17.16
CA ASN A 103 -3.45 14.49 -16.60
C ASN A 103 -3.76 13.24 -15.75
N PHE A 104 -4.87 12.58 -16.08
CA PHE A 104 -5.32 11.37 -15.41
C PHE A 104 -5.54 10.26 -16.43
N GLU A 105 -4.87 9.14 -16.24
CA GLU A 105 -4.99 7.96 -17.11
C GLU A 105 -5.13 6.68 -16.28
N LEU A 106 -6.00 5.77 -16.71
CA LEU A 106 -6.11 4.41 -16.17
C LEU A 106 -5.88 3.39 -17.28
N ILE A 107 -4.89 2.52 -17.07
CA ILE A 107 -4.49 1.48 -18.01
C ILE A 107 -4.89 0.13 -17.44
N TRP A 108 -5.92 -0.46 -18.01
CA TRP A 108 -6.47 -1.75 -17.61
C TRP A 108 -5.86 -2.91 -18.42
N ASN A 109 -6.01 -4.12 -17.91
CA ASN A 109 -5.41 -5.34 -18.47
C ASN A 109 -3.88 -5.22 -18.62
N CYS A 110 -3.26 -4.51 -17.68
CA CYS A 110 -1.83 -4.24 -17.66
C CYS A 110 -1.12 -5.19 -16.69
N ASP A 111 -0.38 -6.17 -17.24
CA ASP A 111 0.55 -6.96 -16.42
C ASP A 111 1.80 -6.12 -16.15
N ALA A 112 1.92 -5.67 -14.90
CA ALA A 112 3.00 -4.79 -14.47
C ALA A 112 4.40 -5.46 -14.53
N SER A 113 4.48 -6.77 -14.67
CA SER A 113 5.74 -7.50 -14.85
C SER A 113 6.29 -7.40 -16.30
N ILE A 114 5.49 -6.91 -17.26
CA ILE A 114 5.85 -6.86 -18.69
C ILE A 114 6.36 -5.46 -19.05
N LYS A 115 7.63 -5.39 -19.43
CA LYS A 115 8.36 -4.14 -19.70
C LYS A 115 7.68 -3.20 -20.72
N TYR A 116 7.14 -3.72 -21.81
CA TYR A 116 6.57 -2.88 -22.87
C TYR A 116 5.38 -2.03 -22.41
N ARG A 117 4.69 -2.42 -21.34
CA ARG A 117 3.55 -1.69 -20.79
C ARG A 117 3.95 -0.40 -20.08
N PHE A 118 5.19 -0.32 -19.63
CA PHE A 118 5.76 0.85 -18.95
C PHE A 118 6.59 1.75 -19.88
N ALA A 119 6.88 1.30 -21.09
CA ALA A 119 7.79 1.99 -22.02
C ALA A 119 7.22 3.32 -22.57
N ASN A 120 5.93 3.56 -22.41
CA ASN A 120 5.22 4.68 -23.05
C ASN A 120 4.87 5.82 -22.08
N LEU A 121 5.51 5.87 -20.89
CA LEU A 121 5.36 7.05 -20.04
C LEU A 121 6.19 8.20 -20.59
N ASP A 122 5.56 9.32 -20.92
CA ASP A 122 6.22 10.52 -21.44
C ASP A 122 6.95 11.31 -20.35
N PHE A 123 7.01 10.78 -19.14
CA PHE A 123 7.61 11.42 -17.97
C PHE A 123 8.28 10.42 -17.03
N TYR A 124 9.18 10.94 -16.18
CA TYR A 124 9.67 10.19 -15.01
C TYR A 124 8.75 10.45 -13.82
N PRO A 125 8.15 9.41 -13.22
CA PRO A 125 7.36 9.58 -12.00
C PRO A 125 8.19 10.20 -10.88
N THR A 126 7.58 11.13 -10.14
CA THR A 126 8.16 11.62 -8.88
C THR A 126 7.77 10.70 -7.72
N LEU A 127 6.65 9.98 -7.89
CA LEU A 127 6.12 9.02 -6.94
C LEU A 127 5.64 7.77 -7.68
N ILE A 128 6.04 6.60 -7.17
CA ILE A 128 5.51 5.31 -7.59
C ILE A 128 4.90 4.63 -6.37
N THR A 129 3.70 4.10 -6.51
CA THR A 129 3.04 3.26 -5.52
C THR A 129 2.78 1.87 -6.08
N CYS A 130 2.94 0.83 -5.24
CA CYS A 130 2.63 -0.55 -5.56
C CYS A 130 2.13 -1.24 -4.28
N PHE A 131 0.80 -1.18 -4.05
CA PHE A 131 0.21 -1.60 -2.79
C PHE A 131 -0.59 -2.88 -2.93
N GLU A 132 -0.20 -3.91 -2.16
CA GLU A 132 -0.88 -5.22 -2.12
C GLU A 132 -0.96 -5.87 -3.52
N VAL A 133 0.17 -5.94 -4.21
CA VAL A 133 0.30 -6.53 -5.54
C VAL A 133 1.26 -7.71 -5.55
N LEU A 134 2.39 -7.60 -4.84
CA LEU A 134 3.49 -8.55 -4.97
C LEU A 134 3.15 -9.94 -4.45
N GLU A 135 2.24 -10.05 -3.49
CA GLU A 135 1.74 -11.30 -2.93
C GLU A 135 0.81 -12.08 -3.89
N HIS A 136 0.29 -11.41 -4.91
CA HIS A 136 -0.63 -12.01 -5.90
C HIS A 136 0.06 -12.47 -7.17
N VAL A 137 1.37 -12.31 -7.27
CA VAL A 137 2.15 -12.69 -8.45
C VAL A 137 3.26 -13.67 -8.09
N THR A 138 3.77 -14.42 -9.08
CA THR A 138 4.89 -15.34 -8.84
C THR A 138 6.20 -14.59 -8.54
N PRO A 139 7.20 -15.23 -7.91
CA PRO A 139 8.49 -14.61 -7.63
C PRO A 139 9.15 -13.99 -8.86
N GLU A 140 9.06 -14.65 -10.02
CA GLU A 140 9.63 -14.13 -11.27
C GLU A 140 8.93 -12.84 -11.71
N LYS A 141 7.62 -12.75 -11.52
CA LYS A 141 6.85 -11.54 -11.81
C LYS A 141 7.15 -10.41 -10.82
N VAL A 142 7.44 -10.73 -9.55
CA VAL A 142 7.92 -9.72 -8.59
C VAL A 142 9.18 -9.05 -9.11
N ILE A 143 10.17 -9.84 -9.54
CA ILE A 143 11.40 -9.30 -10.13
C ILE A 143 11.10 -8.49 -11.39
N GLY A 144 10.18 -8.96 -12.24
CA GLY A 144 9.73 -8.21 -13.41
C GLY A 144 9.12 -6.84 -13.07
N ILE A 145 8.25 -6.78 -12.05
CA ILE A 145 7.65 -5.53 -11.56
C ILE A 145 8.73 -4.59 -11.04
N LEU A 146 9.64 -5.07 -10.17
CA LEU A 146 10.71 -4.26 -9.60
C LEU A 146 11.67 -3.75 -10.69
N THR A 147 12.00 -4.58 -11.69
CA THR A 147 12.80 -4.18 -12.85
C THR A 147 12.10 -3.08 -13.65
N ASN A 148 10.80 -3.18 -13.85
CA ASN A 148 10.02 -2.17 -14.56
C ASN A 148 9.94 -0.86 -13.77
N ILE A 149 9.66 -0.92 -12.45
CA ILE A 149 9.71 0.24 -11.55
C ILE A 149 11.07 0.94 -11.68
N LYS A 150 12.16 0.18 -11.62
CA LYS A 150 13.51 0.71 -11.78
C LYS A 150 13.75 1.37 -13.13
N SER A 151 13.17 0.83 -14.21
CA SER A 151 13.35 1.36 -15.57
C SER A 151 12.71 2.72 -15.78
N VAL A 152 11.60 3.03 -15.09
CA VAL A 152 10.87 4.29 -15.19
C VAL A 152 11.17 5.28 -14.05
N SER A 153 11.97 4.87 -13.07
CA SER A 153 12.38 5.71 -11.93
C SER A 153 13.77 6.30 -12.13
N ASN A 154 14.03 7.39 -11.42
CA ASN A 154 15.35 7.97 -11.25
C ASN A 154 15.66 8.13 -9.74
N SER A 155 16.85 8.65 -9.39
CA SER A 155 17.28 8.81 -7.98
C SER A 155 16.43 9.76 -7.13
N LYS A 156 15.51 10.52 -7.75
CA LYS A 156 14.59 11.44 -7.06
C LYS A 156 13.17 10.88 -6.97
N THR A 157 12.90 9.72 -7.57
CA THR A 157 11.59 9.06 -7.51
C THR A 157 11.43 8.40 -6.14
N ASP A 158 10.43 8.82 -5.38
CA ASP A 158 10.02 8.12 -4.18
C ASP A 158 9.13 6.92 -4.56
N ILE A 159 9.48 5.73 -4.08
CA ILE A 159 8.81 4.48 -4.40
C ILE A 159 8.24 3.91 -3.11
N PHE A 160 6.92 3.71 -3.06
CA PHE A 160 6.25 3.09 -1.92
C PHE A 160 5.63 1.77 -2.32
N ILE A 161 6.05 0.71 -1.65
CA ILE A 161 5.54 -0.65 -1.86
C ILE A 161 4.93 -1.13 -0.55
N SER A 162 3.73 -1.73 -0.58
CA SER A 162 3.23 -2.48 0.56
C SER A 162 2.92 -3.91 0.18
N THR A 163 3.18 -4.81 1.11
CA THR A 163 2.89 -6.24 0.95
C THR A 163 2.78 -6.89 2.33
N PRO A 164 1.96 -7.93 2.49
CA PRO A 164 2.00 -8.75 3.68
C PRO A 164 3.36 -9.41 3.85
N CYS A 165 3.75 -9.59 5.11
CA CYS A 165 4.96 -10.32 5.49
C CYS A 165 4.54 -11.71 6.02
N PHE A 166 5.05 -12.76 5.38
CA PHE A 166 4.77 -14.13 5.79
C PHE A 166 5.26 -14.40 7.21
N ASN A 167 4.38 -14.93 8.04
CA ASN A 167 4.65 -15.29 9.43
C ASN A 167 4.22 -16.71 9.78
N GLY A 168 4.19 -17.60 8.79
CA GLY A 168 3.75 -19.01 8.92
C GLY A 168 2.38 -19.31 8.35
N LYS A 169 1.57 -18.30 7.95
CA LYS A 169 0.26 -18.51 7.36
C LYS A 169 -0.07 -17.41 6.35
N ALA A 170 -0.14 -17.79 5.08
CA ALA A 170 -0.59 -16.91 4.00
C ALA A 170 -2.12 -16.86 3.89
N ALA A 171 -2.64 -15.79 3.32
CA ALA A 171 -4.05 -15.71 2.94
C ALA A 171 -4.33 -16.62 1.73
N ALA A 172 -5.58 -17.10 1.61
CA ALA A 172 -5.94 -18.12 0.60
C ALA A 172 -5.79 -17.65 -0.86
N ASN A 173 -5.79 -16.35 -1.09
CA ASN A 173 -5.62 -15.71 -2.40
C ASN A 173 -4.20 -15.19 -2.64
N HIS A 174 -3.28 -15.36 -1.69
CA HIS A 174 -1.88 -15.00 -1.84
C HIS A 174 -1.09 -16.23 -2.30
N ILE A 175 -0.35 -16.08 -3.35
CA ILE A 175 0.48 -17.14 -3.94
C ILE A 175 1.96 -17.00 -3.61
N ASN A 176 2.37 -15.83 -3.12
CA ASN A 176 3.77 -15.48 -2.87
C ASN A 176 3.88 -14.45 -1.73
N GLU A 177 3.53 -14.87 -0.50
CA GLU A 177 3.88 -14.04 0.66
C GLU A 177 5.34 -14.31 1.06
N MET A 178 6.16 -13.28 1.02
CA MET A 178 7.56 -13.32 1.46
C MET A 178 7.68 -12.83 2.89
N THR A 179 8.68 -13.34 3.61
CA THR A 179 9.03 -12.82 4.92
C THR A 179 9.57 -11.39 4.83
N TYR A 180 9.59 -10.69 5.95
CA TYR A 180 10.19 -9.35 6.03
C TYR A 180 11.66 -9.35 5.53
N GLU A 181 12.45 -10.37 5.88
CA GLU A 181 13.86 -10.45 5.52
C GLU A 181 14.04 -10.72 4.01
N GLU A 182 13.25 -11.62 3.44
CA GLU A 182 13.27 -11.91 1.99
C GLU A 182 12.91 -10.67 1.18
N MET A 183 11.87 -9.93 1.58
CA MET A 183 11.50 -8.69 0.90
C MET A 183 12.63 -7.66 0.94
N LYS A 184 13.25 -7.48 2.11
CA LYS A 184 14.38 -6.56 2.26
C LYS A 184 15.58 -6.97 1.39
N GLU A 185 15.89 -8.27 1.33
CA GLU A 185 16.95 -8.80 0.49
C GLU A 185 16.69 -8.57 -1.00
N ILE A 186 15.46 -8.84 -1.47
CA ILE A 186 15.05 -8.62 -2.86
C ILE A 186 15.21 -7.15 -3.26
N PHE A 187 14.79 -6.20 -2.43
CA PHE A 187 14.96 -4.79 -2.73
C PHE A 187 16.45 -4.41 -2.87
N LEU A 188 17.32 -4.94 -2.01
CA LEU A 188 18.76 -4.71 -2.10
C LEU A 188 19.37 -5.34 -3.35
N LEU A 189 19.02 -6.57 -3.68
CA LEU A 189 19.47 -7.27 -4.88
C LEU A 189 19.05 -6.54 -6.16
N GLU A 190 17.81 -6.01 -6.17
CA GLU A 190 17.27 -5.21 -7.26
C GLU A 190 17.80 -3.76 -7.28
N LYS A 191 18.79 -3.43 -6.44
CA LYS A 191 19.44 -2.11 -6.40
C LYS A 191 18.49 -0.97 -6.03
N PHE A 192 17.67 -1.20 -5.01
CA PHE A 192 16.94 -0.15 -4.33
C PHE A 192 17.59 0.16 -2.98
N GLU A 193 17.65 1.44 -2.66
CA GLU A 193 17.93 1.93 -1.31
C GLU A 193 16.67 1.87 -0.47
N LEU A 194 16.75 1.28 0.72
CA LEU A 194 15.67 1.36 1.71
C LEU A 194 15.78 2.68 2.48
N VAL A 195 14.96 3.65 2.10
CA VAL A 195 14.91 4.97 2.76
C VAL A 195 14.25 4.87 4.13
N ASN A 196 13.11 4.19 4.20
CA ASN A 196 12.39 3.94 5.45
C ASN A 196 11.37 2.80 5.28
N HIS A 197 10.81 2.31 6.39
CA HIS A 197 9.76 1.31 6.36
C HIS A 197 8.94 1.33 7.65
N TRP A 198 7.68 0.90 7.55
CA TRP A 198 6.74 0.89 8.66
C TRP A 198 5.88 -0.37 8.61
N GLY A 199 5.56 -0.92 9.76
CA GLY A 199 4.48 -1.88 9.86
C GLY A 199 3.14 -1.20 9.62
N THR A 200 2.25 -1.83 8.88
CA THR A 200 0.90 -1.32 8.65
C THR A 200 -0.17 -2.15 9.33
N PHE A 201 0.16 -3.39 9.65
CA PHE A 201 -0.73 -4.33 10.29
C PHE A 201 0.04 -5.28 11.21
N ALA A 202 -0.47 -5.48 12.41
CA ALA A 202 -0.01 -6.48 13.36
C ALA A 202 -1.17 -6.95 14.24
N SER A 203 -1.01 -8.08 14.90
CA SER A 203 -1.93 -8.53 15.94
C SER A 203 -1.28 -8.42 17.30
N GLN A 204 -2.07 -8.55 18.36
CA GLN A 204 -1.61 -8.55 19.72
C GLN A 204 -0.44 -9.54 19.93
N LYS A 205 -0.56 -10.76 19.44
CA LYS A 205 0.46 -11.81 19.58
C LYS A 205 1.76 -11.53 18.84
N ASP A 206 1.76 -10.59 17.90
CA ASP A 206 2.96 -10.20 17.16
C ASP A 206 3.71 -9.06 17.90
N ILE A 207 2.99 -8.15 18.53
CA ILE A 207 3.55 -6.94 19.14
C ILE A 207 3.84 -7.10 20.64
N GLU A 208 2.96 -7.74 21.41
CA GLU A 208 3.15 -7.87 22.86
C GLU A 208 4.45 -8.55 23.25
N PRO A 209 4.87 -9.67 22.65
CA PRO A 209 6.16 -10.29 23.01
C PRO A 209 7.33 -9.33 22.87
N VAL A 210 7.36 -8.55 21.80
CA VAL A 210 8.45 -7.59 21.53
C VAL A 210 8.45 -6.45 22.53
N LEU A 211 7.29 -5.94 22.92
CA LEU A 211 7.15 -4.91 23.94
C LEU A 211 7.63 -5.41 25.31
N TYR A 212 7.35 -6.66 25.64
CA TYR A 212 7.73 -7.24 26.94
C TYR A 212 9.19 -7.70 26.99
N GLU A 213 9.77 -8.17 25.89
CA GLU A 213 11.17 -8.56 25.81
C GLU A 213 12.12 -7.39 26.03
N THR A 214 11.75 -6.19 25.62
CA THR A 214 12.58 -4.99 25.80
C THR A 214 12.54 -4.45 27.24
N GLY A 215 11.74 -5.06 28.12
CA GLY A 215 11.51 -4.60 29.50
C GLY A 215 10.59 -3.38 29.59
N PRO A 216 10.26 -2.93 30.79
CA PRO A 216 9.41 -1.78 30.97
C PRO A 216 10.10 -0.51 30.46
N ASN A 217 9.65 -0.04 29.32
CA ASN A 217 10.00 1.26 28.74
C ASN A 217 8.71 2.07 28.53
N ASP A 218 8.87 3.32 28.13
CA ASP A 218 7.72 4.24 27.97
C ASP A 218 6.67 3.69 27.00
N LEU A 219 7.08 2.98 25.93
CA LEU A 219 6.15 2.37 24.97
C LEU A 219 5.38 1.20 25.58
N THR A 220 6.06 0.34 26.33
CA THR A 220 5.43 -0.78 27.03
C THR A 220 4.41 -0.29 28.07
N ILE A 221 4.79 0.73 28.83
CA ILE A 221 3.91 1.36 29.84
C ILE A 221 2.70 1.99 29.14
N ALA A 222 2.91 2.75 28.06
CA ALA A 222 1.83 3.36 27.29
C ALA A 222 0.89 2.30 26.70
N TYR A 223 1.41 1.23 26.14
CA TYR A 223 0.61 0.13 25.59
C TYR A 223 -0.25 -0.52 26.67
N GLN A 224 0.34 -0.85 27.83
CA GLN A 224 -0.40 -1.46 28.94
C GLN A 224 -1.52 -0.55 29.43
N TYR A 225 -1.25 0.75 29.60
CA TYR A 225 -2.25 1.73 30.02
C TYR A 225 -3.40 1.86 29.01
N LEU A 226 -3.09 1.89 27.72
CA LEU A 226 -4.08 2.04 26.66
C LEU A 226 -4.98 0.81 26.48
N LYS A 227 -4.53 -0.38 26.92
CA LYS A 227 -5.35 -1.61 26.89
C LYS A 227 -6.60 -1.52 27.78
N ASP A 228 -6.64 -0.62 28.74
CA ASP A 228 -7.83 -0.38 29.55
C ASP A 228 -8.94 0.34 28.78
N TYR A 229 -8.59 0.98 27.66
CA TYR A 229 -9.49 1.82 26.86
C TYR A 229 -9.77 1.26 25.46
N TYR A 230 -8.81 0.54 24.88
CA TYR A 230 -8.85 0.09 23.49
C TYR A 230 -8.64 -1.41 23.39
N ASP A 231 -9.26 -2.01 22.36
CA ASP A 231 -8.99 -3.41 22.02
C ASP A 231 -7.51 -3.63 21.68
N SER A 232 -6.94 -4.71 22.20
CA SER A 232 -5.51 -5.02 22.05
C SER A 232 -5.08 -5.23 20.60
N ASN A 233 -5.98 -5.72 19.73
CA ASN A 233 -5.66 -5.87 18.31
C ASN A 233 -5.64 -4.51 17.61
N LEU A 234 -6.53 -3.60 17.97
CA LEU A 234 -6.49 -2.21 17.49
C LEU A 234 -5.20 -1.52 17.90
N LEU A 235 -4.81 -1.63 19.16
CA LEU A 235 -3.54 -1.08 19.66
C LEU A 235 -2.36 -1.66 18.89
N SER A 236 -2.36 -2.96 18.63
CA SER A 236 -1.28 -3.62 17.87
C SER A 236 -1.13 -3.04 16.47
N VAL A 237 -2.22 -2.67 15.80
CA VAL A 237 -2.15 -1.95 14.52
C VAL A 237 -1.55 -0.55 14.69
N LEU A 238 -1.90 0.17 15.75
CA LEU A 238 -1.36 1.50 16.02
C LEU A 238 0.13 1.47 16.37
N PHE A 239 0.61 0.40 17.00
CA PHE A 239 2.01 0.21 17.33
C PHE A 239 2.84 -0.43 16.19
N ALA A 240 2.19 -1.08 15.22
CA ALA A 240 2.86 -1.74 14.08
C ALA A 240 3.91 -0.86 13.38
N PRO A 241 3.67 0.45 13.13
CA PRO A 241 4.66 1.30 12.47
C PRO A 241 6.02 1.37 13.18
N LEU A 242 6.06 1.11 14.48
CA LEU A 242 7.29 1.12 15.28
C LEU A 242 8.06 -0.21 15.22
N TYR A 243 7.39 -1.28 14.80
CA TYR A 243 7.92 -2.65 14.80
C TYR A 243 7.70 -3.35 13.45
N PRO A 244 8.23 -2.81 12.33
CA PRO A 244 7.97 -3.35 10.99
C PRO A 244 8.39 -4.81 10.81
N ARG A 245 9.50 -5.23 11.45
CA ARG A 245 9.97 -6.61 11.38
C ARG A 245 8.99 -7.64 11.95
N TYR A 246 8.19 -7.22 12.93
CA TYR A 246 7.22 -8.08 13.61
C TYR A 246 5.79 -7.85 13.10
N SER A 247 5.63 -6.99 12.12
CA SER A 247 4.36 -6.70 11.51
C SER A 247 4.04 -7.72 10.42
N ARG A 248 2.75 -7.97 10.22
CA ARG A 248 2.25 -8.88 9.18
C ARG A 248 2.08 -8.23 7.83
N ASN A 249 2.23 -6.92 7.77
CA ASN A 249 2.20 -6.16 6.55
C ASN A 249 3.08 -4.93 6.74
N CYS A 250 3.88 -4.61 5.74
CA CYS A 250 4.80 -3.49 5.79
C CYS A 250 4.61 -2.54 4.60
N LEU A 251 4.82 -1.26 4.86
CA LEU A 251 4.99 -0.21 3.87
C LEU A 251 6.48 0.11 3.77
N TRP A 252 7.04 -0.02 2.58
CA TRP A 252 8.44 0.21 2.27
C TRP A 252 8.58 1.48 1.44
N HIS A 253 9.48 2.37 1.85
CA HIS A 253 9.88 3.55 1.08
C HIS A 253 11.26 3.31 0.50
N LEU A 254 11.33 3.27 -0.80
CA LEU A 254 12.52 2.91 -1.58
C LEU A 254 12.91 4.06 -2.51
N ARG A 255 14.19 4.06 -2.90
CA ARG A 255 14.73 4.85 -4.01
C ARG A 255 15.63 3.99 -4.88
N LYS A 256 15.72 4.33 -6.15
CA LYS A 256 16.67 3.72 -7.06
C LYS A 256 18.09 4.20 -6.73
N ILE A 257 19.04 3.24 -6.57
CA ILE A 257 20.48 3.49 -6.49
C ILE A 257 21.03 3.74 -7.88
#